data_37617cd08cff8ccd53c8894efd5b3a61
#
_entry.id   37617cd08cff8ccd53c8894efd5b3a61
#
_cell.length_a   1.000
_cell.length_b   1.000
_cell.length_c   1.000
_cell.angle_alpha   90.00
_cell.angle_beta   90.00
_cell.angle_gamma   90.00
#
_symmetry.space_group_name_H-M   'P 1'
#
loop_
_entity.id
_entity.type
_entity.pdbx_description
1 polymer ?
#
loop_
_entity_poly.entity_id
_entity_poly.type
_entity_poly.pdbx_seq_one_letter_code
_entity_poly.pdbx_strand_id
1 'polypeptide(L)'
;WGGGGGGGGINRVSSGSNGGLGGGGGGSNQSGGSGDGGGTAINSGADASDGNNAGGNAGANSGGGGGGGGHGDYNGGNGGSGIVIVRYASDQFQPAADLTLQSVDSTALSAPSTADLIMLIEDGSGTATLNTDVKAFISRDSGSNFTQGTLVDEGTWGASTKRIVAFHNLDISSQPSGTSICYKVTTHNQASGSKVTRIHAVSHGWK
;
A
#
# COMPACT_ATOMS: atom_id res chain seq x y z
N TRP A 1 22.32 4.13 -0.08
CA TRP A 1 23.57 4.91 -0.03
C TRP A 1 24.51 4.24 0.98
N GLY A 2 25.44 3.38 0.53
CA GLY A 2 26.42 2.76 1.40
C GLY A 2 27.74 3.53 1.32
N GLY A 3 28.34 3.91 2.44
CA GLY A 3 29.69 4.47 2.51
C GLY A 3 30.74 3.36 2.57
N GLY A 4 31.89 3.56 1.91
CA GLY A 4 33.05 2.66 2.06
C GLY A 4 33.61 2.70 3.47
N GLY A 5 34.13 1.58 3.99
CA GLY A 5 34.89 1.56 5.23
C GLY A 5 36.23 2.28 5.10
N GLY A 6 36.77 2.84 6.17
CA GLY A 6 38.07 3.43 6.25
C GLY A 6 39.19 2.36 6.20
N GLY A 7 40.29 2.63 5.48
CA GLY A 7 41.45 1.73 5.45
C GLY A 7 42.21 1.69 6.79
N GLY A 8 42.63 0.51 7.21
CA GLY A 8 43.56 0.37 8.34
C GLY A 8 45.00 0.75 7.94
N GLY A 9 45.81 1.28 8.88
CA GLY A 9 47.18 1.67 8.67
C GLY A 9 48.19 0.73 9.34
N ILE A 10 49.34 0.55 8.72
CA ILE A 10 50.45 -0.30 9.26
C ILE A 10 51.64 0.50 9.75
N ASN A 11 51.65 1.80 9.56
CA ASN A 11 52.79 2.64 9.90
C ASN A 11 52.52 3.52 11.13
N ARG A 12 53.53 3.70 11.97
CA ARG A 12 53.46 4.41 13.26
C ARG A 12 53.17 5.91 13.18
N VAL A 13 53.03 6.46 11.98
CA VAL A 13 52.95 7.92 11.75
C VAL A 13 51.67 8.38 11.03
N SER A 14 50.79 7.48 10.59
CA SER A 14 49.54 7.84 9.89
C SER A 14 48.32 7.35 10.66
N SER A 15 47.33 8.20 10.77
CA SER A 15 46.03 7.82 11.33
C SER A 15 45.32 6.82 10.43
N GLY A 16 44.41 6.03 10.99
CA GLY A 16 43.43 5.28 10.23
C GLY A 16 42.60 6.21 9.36
N SER A 17 42.11 5.72 8.26
CA SER A 17 41.20 6.52 7.39
C SER A 17 39.79 6.57 7.91
N ASN A 18 39.14 7.73 7.75
CA ASN A 18 37.74 7.89 8.09
C ASN A 18 36.83 7.03 7.19
N GLY A 19 35.73 6.59 7.72
CA GLY A 19 34.66 5.94 6.98
C GLY A 19 34.00 6.90 6.00
N GLY A 20 33.56 6.38 4.85
CA GLY A 20 32.85 7.18 3.84
C GLY A 20 31.46 7.64 4.32
N LEU A 21 31.02 8.80 3.82
CA LEU A 21 29.64 9.27 4.01
C LEU A 21 28.65 8.20 3.52
N GLY A 22 27.64 7.94 4.34
CA GLY A 22 26.69 6.84 4.11
C GLY A 22 26.87 5.71 5.12
N GLY A 23 27.52 5.95 6.24
CA GLY A 23 27.63 5.04 7.39
C GLY A 23 28.76 4.04 7.32
N GLY A 24 29.86 4.31 6.63
CA GLY A 24 31.07 3.48 6.67
C GLY A 24 31.76 3.52 8.02
N GLY A 25 32.37 2.40 8.48
CA GLY A 25 33.18 2.35 9.70
C GLY A 25 34.56 2.97 9.51
N GLY A 26 35.16 3.56 10.57
CA GLY A 26 36.51 4.09 10.56
C GLY A 26 37.60 3.00 10.60
N GLY A 27 38.73 3.26 10.01
CA GLY A 27 39.89 2.32 10.02
C GLY A 27 40.79 2.54 11.23
N SER A 28 41.36 1.47 11.79
CA SER A 28 42.32 1.51 12.90
C SER A 28 43.75 1.58 12.45
N ASN A 29 44.64 2.08 13.30
CA ASN A 29 46.08 2.14 13.05
C ASN A 29 46.86 1.63 14.27
N GLN A 30 48.13 1.21 14.06
CA GLN A 30 49.01 0.61 15.06
C GLN A 30 49.38 1.57 16.21
N SER A 31 49.61 2.83 15.96
CA SER A 31 50.04 3.82 16.96
C SER A 31 49.74 5.26 16.58
N GLY A 32 48.96 5.50 15.57
CA GLY A 32 48.41 6.80 15.20
C GLY A 32 46.94 6.90 15.65
N GLY A 33 46.28 7.99 15.32
CA GLY A 33 44.86 8.15 15.61
C GLY A 33 44.00 7.16 14.82
N SER A 34 42.90 6.80 15.38
CA SER A 34 41.84 6.03 14.67
C SER A 34 41.10 6.91 13.65
N GLY A 35 40.53 6.27 12.66
CA GLY A 35 39.62 6.94 11.75
C GLY A 35 38.20 7.02 12.33
N ASP A 36 37.55 8.15 12.08
CA ASP A 36 36.16 8.36 12.46
C ASP A 36 35.20 7.57 11.59
N GLY A 37 34.08 7.17 12.13
CA GLY A 37 32.97 6.62 11.36
C GLY A 37 32.31 7.66 10.46
N GLY A 38 31.91 7.25 9.25
CA GLY A 38 31.21 8.11 8.29
C GLY A 38 29.79 8.43 8.74
N GLY A 39 29.43 9.72 8.68
CA GLY A 39 28.09 10.17 9.00
C GLY A 39 27.05 9.79 7.94
N THR A 40 25.79 9.65 8.35
CA THR A 40 24.66 9.42 7.46
C THR A 40 23.35 9.97 8.07
N ALA A 41 22.35 10.16 7.22
CA ALA A 41 21.01 10.55 7.67
C ALA A 41 20.25 9.43 8.39
N ILE A 42 20.69 8.16 8.29
CA ILE A 42 20.04 6.99 8.91
C ILE A 42 20.81 6.55 10.15
N ASN A 43 22.01 6.00 9.95
CA ASN A 43 22.90 5.56 11.04
C ASN A 43 24.36 5.79 10.64
N SER A 44 25.09 6.44 11.51
CA SER A 44 26.54 6.64 11.31
C SER A 44 27.32 5.37 11.54
N GLY A 45 28.47 5.25 10.88
CA GLY A 45 29.46 4.23 11.20
C GLY A 45 30.12 4.51 12.54
N ALA A 46 30.69 3.49 13.14
CA ALA A 46 31.46 3.62 14.38
C ALA A 46 32.89 4.04 14.07
N ASP A 47 33.48 4.80 14.98
CA ASP A 47 34.90 5.09 14.97
C ASP A 47 35.71 3.79 15.21
N ALA A 48 36.89 3.71 14.66
CA ALA A 48 37.81 2.67 15.07
C ALA A 48 38.44 2.99 16.43
N SER A 49 38.90 1.97 17.14
CA SER A 49 39.64 2.15 18.40
C SER A 49 41.09 2.56 18.14
N ASP A 50 41.63 3.40 19.00
CA ASP A 50 43.04 3.77 18.99
C ASP A 50 43.95 2.56 19.30
N GLY A 51 45.14 2.58 18.66
CA GLY A 51 46.10 1.50 18.82
C GLY A 51 45.72 0.25 18.00
N ASN A 52 46.51 -0.80 18.06
CA ASN A 52 46.34 -2.05 17.34
C ASN A 52 44.98 -2.75 17.62
N ASN A 53 43.89 -2.15 17.16
CA ASN A 53 42.55 -2.60 17.48
C ASN A 53 41.73 -2.86 16.20
N ALA A 54 40.53 -3.40 16.40
CA ALA A 54 39.61 -3.67 15.29
C ALA A 54 39.14 -2.37 14.63
N GLY A 55 38.82 -2.44 13.35
CA GLY A 55 38.16 -1.39 12.64
C GLY A 55 36.76 -1.15 13.12
N GLY A 56 36.24 0.07 12.93
CA GLY A 56 34.88 0.46 13.29
C GLY A 56 33.82 -0.28 12.45
N ASN A 57 32.70 -0.63 13.06
CA ASN A 57 31.56 -1.20 12.33
C ASN A 57 30.85 -0.12 11.49
N ALA A 58 30.30 -0.49 10.38
CA ALA A 58 29.38 0.36 9.67
C ALA A 58 28.04 0.51 10.43
N GLY A 59 27.35 1.61 10.16
CA GLY A 59 26.02 1.88 10.75
C GLY A 59 25.00 0.83 10.32
N ALA A 60 24.17 0.39 11.24
CA ALA A 60 23.06 -0.53 10.94
C ALA A 60 22.10 0.09 9.89
N ASN A 61 21.62 -0.71 8.95
CA ASN A 61 20.69 -0.30 7.88
C ASN A 61 21.26 0.77 6.92
N SER A 62 22.61 0.97 6.91
CA SER A 62 23.26 1.92 6.02
C SER A 62 23.75 1.27 4.72
N GLY A 63 23.99 -0.06 4.71
CA GLY A 63 24.70 -0.74 3.64
C GLY A 63 26.16 -0.33 3.53
N GLY A 64 26.72 0.31 4.55
CA GLY A 64 28.11 0.77 4.59
C GLY A 64 29.11 -0.37 4.76
N GLY A 65 30.35 -0.16 4.34
CA GLY A 65 31.48 -1.08 4.60
C GLY A 65 32.07 -0.88 6.00
N GLY A 66 32.48 -1.95 6.69
CA GLY A 66 33.25 -1.86 7.93
C GLY A 66 34.66 -1.36 7.68
N GLY A 67 35.28 -0.73 8.68
CA GLY A 67 36.66 -0.21 8.62
C GLY A 67 37.71 -1.32 8.67
N GLY A 68 38.92 -1.04 8.17
CA GLY A 68 40.06 -1.96 8.28
C GLY A 68 40.61 -2.02 9.72
N GLY A 69 41.08 -3.19 10.13
CA GLY A 69 41.81 -3.38 11.38
C GLY A 69 43.20 -2.80 11.32
N GLY A 70 43.84 -2.58 12.48
CA GLY A 70 45.21 -2.16 12.62
C GLY A 70 46.18 -3.29 12.30
N HIS A 71 47.49 -3.02 12.53
CA HIS A 71 48.55 -4.02 12.29
C HIS A 71 48.46 -5.22 13.22
N GLY A 72 48.64 -6.41 12.69
CA GLY A 72 48.56 -7.69 13.40
C GLY A 72 47.25 -8.43 13.12
N ASP A 73 46.86 -9.31 14.01
CA ASP A 73 45.68 -10.17 13.85
C ASP A 73 44.31 -9.48 14.22
N TYR A 74 44.27 -8.16 14.06
CA TYR A 74 43.06 -7.40 14.37
C TYR A 74 42.06 -7.40 13.22
N ASN A 75 40.84 -7.74 13.55
CA ASN A 75 39.76 -7.84 12.58
C ASN A 75 39.29 -6.46 12.06
N GLY A 76 38.91 -6.42 10.82
CA GLY A 76 38.10 -5.29 10.33
C GLY A 76 36.74 -5.23 10.99
N GLY A 77 36.10 -4.07 10.94
CA GLY A 77 34.74 -3.87 11.39
C GLY A 77 33.74 -4.58 10.48
N ASN A 78 32.56 -4.85 11.02
CA ASN A 78 31.46 -5.45 10.26
C ASN A 78 30.84 -4.43 9.28
N GLY A 79 30.42 -4.88 8.12
CA GLY A 79 29.56 -4.10 7.23
C GLY A 79 28.14 -3.90 7.83
N GLY A 80 27.51 -2.80 7.49
CA GLY A 80 26.13 -2.51 7.88
C GLY A 80 25.14 -3.30 7.02
N SER A 81 24.03 -3.72 7.61
CA SER A 81 22.90 -4.25 6.86
C SER A 81 22.37 -3.20 5.87
N GLY A 82 21.82 -3.64 4.74
CA GLY A 82 21.12 -2.78 3.81
C GLY A 82 19.70 -2.43 4.31
N ILE A 83 19.09 -1.44 3.67
CA ILE A 83 17.72 -1.07 3.86
C ILE A 83 17.01 -0.92 2.51
N VAL A 84 15.78 -1.37 2.43
CA VAL A 84 14.88 -1.08 1.30
C VAL A 84 13.89 -0.02 1.75
N ILE A 85 13.90 1.13 1.10
CA ILE A 85 12.96 2.21 1.36
C ILE A 85 12.02 2.30 0.17
N VAL A 86 10.73 2.02 0.38
CA VAL A 86 9.69 2.23 -0.62
C VAL A 86 9.01 3.56 -0.29
N ARG A 87 9.07 4.51 -1.23
CA ARG A 87 8.38 5.79 -1.11
C ARG A 87 7.22 5.83 -2.10
N TYR A 88 6.08 6.24 -1.60
CA TYR A 88 4.93 6.63 -2.45
C TYR A 88 4.78 8.14 -2.33
N ALA A 89 4.46 8.80 -3.43
CA ALA A 89 3.95 10.16 -3.34
C ALA A 89 2.58 10.09 -2.63
N SER A 90 2.36 10.92 -1.62
CA SER A 90 1.09 10.92 -0.87
C SER A 90 -0.11 11.30 -1.73
N ASP A 91 0.12 12.00 -2.84
CA ASP A 91 -0.85 12.33 -3.87
C ASP A 91 -1.25 11.13 -4.76
N GLN A 92 -0.51 10.02 -4.72
CA GLN A 92 -0.89 8.76 -5.37
C GLN A 92 -1.94 7.98 -4.56
N PHE A 93 -2.12 8.28 -3.29
CA PHE A 93 -3.30 7.85 -2.54
C PHE A 93 -4.45 8.78 -2.89
N GLN A 94 -5.10 8.51 -4.02
CA GLN A 94 -6.33 9.20 -4.34
C GLN A 94 -7.32 8.95 -3.20
N PRO A 95 -7.91 10.00 -2.61
CA PRO A 95 -9.01 9.79 -1.68
C PRO A 95 -10.09 8.99 -2.40
N ALA A 96 -10.83 8.16 -1.67
CA ALA A 96 -11.96 7.46 -2.24
C ALA A 96 -12.87 8.48 -2.93
N ALA A 97 -13.21 8.22 -4.17
CA ALA A 97 -14.08 9.09 -4.98
C ALA A 97 -15.42 8.39 -5.24
N ASP A 98 -16.42 9.17 -5.55
CA ASP A 98 -17.71 8.63 -5.97
C ASP A 98 -17.53 7.78 -7.23
N LEU A 99 -18.13 6.59 -7.22
CA LEU A 99 -18.04 5.58 -8.26
C LEU A 99 -19.37 5.49 -9.01
N THR A 100 -19.30 5.32 -10.31
CA THR A 100 -20.40 4.79 -11.13
C THR A 100 -19.92 3.54 -11.82
N LEU A 101 -20.52 2.41 -11.46
CA LEU A 101 -20.25 1.10 -12.04
C LEU A 101 -21.49 0.65 -12.82
N GLN A 102 -21.33 0.35 -14.10
CA GLN A 102 -22.39 -0.24 -14.93
C GLN A 102 -21.89 -1.56 -15.50
N SER A 103 -22.74 -2.60 -15.46
CA SER A 103 -22.43 -3.88 -16.08
C SER A 103 -22.55 -3.82 -17.59
N VAL A 104 -21.95 -4.79 -18.28
CA VAL A 104 -22.34 -5.15 -19.63
C VAL A 104 -23.75 -5.73 -19.63
N ASP A 105 -24.38 -5.79 -20.80
CA ASP A 105 -25.71 -6.36 -20.95
C ASP A 105 -25.70 -7.87 -20.79
N SER A 106 -26.73 -8.37 -20.13
CA SER A 106 -27.15 -9.78 -20.14
C SER A 106 -28.46 -9.89 -20.94
N THR A 107 -28.60 -10.93 -21.77
CA THR A 107 -29.77 -11.05 -22.65
C THR A 107 -30.85 -11.91 -22.00
N ALA A 108 -32.03 -11.35 -21.81
CA ALA A 108 -33.23 -12.08 -21.40
C ALA A 108 -33.94 -12.73 -22.63
N LEU A 109 -34.65 -13.81 -22.42
CA LEU A 109 -35.45 -14.46 -23.47
C LEU A 109 -36.67 -13.65 -23.88
N SER A 110 -37.23 -12.88 -22.93
CA SER A 110 -38.35 -11.95 -23.16
C SER A 110 -38.13 -10.73 -22.26
N ALA A 111 -38.83 -9.63 -22.57
CA ALA A 111 -38.74 -8.42 -21.74
C ALA A 111 -39.23 -8.67 -20.32
N PRO A 112 -38.37 -8.58 -19.29
CA PRO A 112 -38.76 -8.87 -17.93
C PRO A 112 -39.61 -7.75 -17.36
N SER A 113 -40.48 -8.09 -16.40
CA SER A 113 -41.27 -7.11 -15.65
C SER A 113 -40.71 -6.78 -14.29
N THR A 114 -39.90 -7.69 -13.71
CA THR A 114 -39.28 -7.50 -12.40
C THR A 114 -37.83 -7.92 -12.42
N ALA A 115 -37.05 -7.36 -11.49
CA ALA A 115 -35.65 -7.71 -11.32
C ALA A 115 -35.23 -7.70 -9.85
N ASP A 116 -34.17 -8.46 -9.59
CA ASP A 116 -33.50 -8.56 -8.30
C ASP A 116 -32.05 -8.12 -8.45
N LEU A 117 -31.46 -7.57 -7.38
CA LEU A 117 -30.02 -7.29 -7.32
C LEU A 117 -29.50 -7.60 -5.93
N ILE A 118 -28.36 -8.27 -5.86
CA ILE A 118 -27.67 -8.59 -4.62
C ILE A 118 -26.23 -8.11 -4.74
N MET A 119 -25.74 -7.43 -3.70
CA MET A 119 -24.35 -6.99 -3.63
C MET A 119 -23.70 -7.45 -2.33
N LEU A 120 -22.39 -7.69 -2.40
CA LEU A 120 -21.52 -7.84 -1.25
C LEU A 120 -20.70 -6.57 -1.12
N ILE A 121 -20.95 -5.80 -0.07
CA ILE A 121 -20.25 -4.54 0.20
C ILE A 121 -19.52 -4.60 1.54
N GLU A 122 -18.53 -3.70 1.72
CA GLU A 122 -17.79 -3.54 2.95
C GLU A 122 -17.56 -2.05 3.23
N ASP A 123 -17.76 -1.63 4.47
CA ASP A 123 -17.40 -0.30 4.92
C ASP A 123 -15.90 -0.27 5.24
N GLY A 124 -15.10 0.34 4.37
CA GLY A 124 -13.65 0.48 4.57
C GLY A 124 -13.29 1.61 5.55
N SER A 125 -14.16 2.61 5.66
CA SER A 125 -14.11 3.69 6.64
C SER A 125 -15.50 4.29 6.77
N GLY A 126 -15.93 4.64 7.98
CA GLY A 126 -17.29 5.07 8.24
C GLY A 126 -18.31 4.00 7.87
N THR A 127 -19.58 4.37 7.81
CA THR A 127 -20.67 3.47 7.40
C THR A 127 -21.50 4.14 6.31
N ALA A 128 -21.62 3.47 5.16
CA ALA A 128 -22.45 3.94 4.06
C ALA A 128 -23.95 3.78 4.39
N THR A 129 -24.71 4.84 4.20
CA THR A 129 -26.17 4.83 4.29
C THR A 129 -26.74 4.32 2.98
N LEU A 130 -27.43 3.16 3.03
CA LEU A 130 -28.08 2.60 1.84
C LEU A 130 -29.10 3.58 1.27
N ASN A 131 -29.24 3.56 -0.06
CA ASN A 131 -30.13 4.43 -0.83
C ASN A 131 -29.77 5.93 -0.80
N THR A 132 -28.72 6.30 -0.07
CA THR A 132 -28.16 7.65 -0.02
C THR A 132 -26.72 7.63 -0.53
N ASP A 133 -25.83 6.92 0.17
CA ASP A 133 -24.40 6.83 -0.16
C ASP A 133 -24.11 5.68 -1.13
N VAL A 134 -24.95 4.65 -1.15
CA VAL A 134 -24.88 3.54 -2.12
C VAL A 134 -26.27 3.36 -2.73
N LYS A 135 -26.37 3.40 -4.05
CA LYS A 135 -27.59 3.22 -4.81
C LYS A 135 -27.38 2.18 -5.90
N ALA A 136 -28.42 1.42 -6.20
CA ALA A 136 -28.38 0.45 -7.28
C ALA A 136 -29.63 0.55 -8.16
N PHE A 137 -29.45 0.25 -9.43
CA PHE A 137 -30.44 0.44 -10.47
C PHE A 137 -30.42 -0.72 -11.43
N ILE A 138 -31.57 -1.01 -12.07
CA ILE A 138 -31.68 -1.97 -13.17
C ILE A 138 -32.22 -1.25 -14.41
N SER A 139 -31.69 -1.64 -15.56
CA SER A 139 -32.21 -1.30 -16.88
C SER A 139 -32.55 -2.58 -17.63
N ARG A 140 -33.62 -2.55 -18.47
CA ARG A 140 -33.94 -3.61 -19.43
C ARG A 140 -33.80 -3.15 -20.89
N ASP A 141 -33.25 -1.99 -21.11
CA ASP A 141 -33.05 -1.36 -22.44
C ASP A 141 -31.59 -0.89 -22.66
N SER A 142 -30.63 -1.75 -22.26
CA SER A 142 -29.18 -1.49 -22.46
C SER A 142 -28.68 -0.20 -21.78
N GLY A 143 -29.23 0.14 -20.61
CA GLY A 143 -28.79 1.27 -19.81
C GLY A 143 -29.32 2.63 -20.29
N SER A 144 -30.30 2.66 -21.21
CA SER A 144 -30.92 3.92 -21.64
C SER A 144 -31.87 4.48 -20.58
N ASN A 145 -32.60 3.59 -19.89
CA ASN A 145 -33.48 3.93 -18.77
C ASN A 145 -33.16 3.04 -17.57
N PHE A 146 -33.12 3.67 -16.40
CA PHE A 146 -32.82 2.96 -15.14
C PHE A 146 -33.92 3.17 -14.12
N THR A 147 -34.29 2.09 -13.41
CA THR A 147 -35.15 2.16 -12.22
C THR A 147 -34.29 1.86 -10.98
N GLN A 148 -34.35 2.76 -9.98
CA GLN A 148 -33.66 2.56 -8.71
C GLN A 148 -34.39 1.56 -7.85
N GLY A 149 -33.68 0.55 -7.33
CA GLY A 149 -34.19 -0.34 -6.30
C GLY A 149 -33.93 0.21 -4.90
N THR A 150 -34.77 -0.16 -3.94
CA THR A 150 -34.54 0.16 -2.53
C THR A 150 -33.68 -0.94 -1.90
N LEU A 151 -32.41 -0.65 -1.69
CA LEU A 151 -31.47 -1.57 -1.04
C LEU A 151 -31.83 -1.78 0.42
N VAL A 152 -31.83 -3.03 0.86
CA VAL A 152 -32.01 -3.47 2.25
C VAL A 152 -30.75 -4.25 2.68
N ASP A 153 -30.35 -4.10 3.92
CA ASP A 153 -29.27 -4.88 4.53
C ASP A 153 -29.84 -6.25 4.97
N GLU A 154 -29.34 -7.32 4.39
CA GLU A 154 -29.77 -8.69 4.67
C GLU A 154 -28.81 -9.43 5.64
N GLY A 155 -27.87 -8.69 6.22
CA GLY A 155 -26.94 -9.21 7.20
C GLY A 155 -25.51 -9.36 6.68
N THR A 156 -24.68 -10.03 7.48
CA THR A 156 -23.26 -10.19 7.19
C THR A 156 -22.97 -11.48 6.43
N TRP A 157 -21.94 -11.43 5.59
CA TRP A 157 -21.42 -12.62 4.93
C TRP A 157 -20.54 -13.43 5.90
N GLY A 158 -21.12 -14.45 6.52
CA GLY A 158 -20.42 -15.26 7.52
C GLY A 158 -19.92 -14.44 8.71
N ALA A 159 -18.71 -14.73 9.19
CA ALA A 159 -18.05 -14.00 10.27
C ALA A 159 -17.22 -12.79 9.79
N SER A 160 -17.54 -12.21 8.62
CA SER A 160 -16.80 -11.12 8.01
C SER A 160 -17.43 -9.74 8.31
N THR A 161 -16.70 -8.67 7.97
CA THR A 161 -17.21 -7.29 8.00
C THR A 161 -18.04 -6.92 6.77
N LYS A 162 -18.21 -7.87 5.84
CA LYS A 162 -18.95 -7.65 4.60
C LYS A 162 -20.44 -7.82 4.82
N ARG A 163 -21.22 -6.92 4.23
CA ARG A 163 -22.68 -6.91 4.29
C ARG A 163 -23.27 -7.39 2.97
N ILE A 164 -24.32 -8.21 3.06
CA ILE A 164 -25.16 -8.55 1.93
C ILE A 164 -26.24 -7.49 1.86
N VAL A 165 -26.31 -6.76 0.76
CA VAL A 165 -27.35 -5.76 0.51
C VAL A 165 -28.07 -6.09 -0.79
N ALA A 166 -29.39 -6.02 -0.78
CA ALA A 166 -30.21 -6.45 -1.91
C ALA A 166 -31.48 -5.63 -2.08
N PHE A 167 -32.09 -5.75 -3.22
CA PHE A 167 -33.51 -5.52 -3.43
C PHE A 167 -34.08 -6.66 -4.26
N HIS A 168 -35.34 -6.99 -4.01
CA HIS A 168 -36.04 -8.07 -4.67
C HIS A 168 -37.33 -7.58 -5.32
N ASN A 169 -37.70 -8.22 -6.44
CA ASN A 169 -38.93 -7.96 -7.18
C ASN A 169 -39.12 -6.47 -7.54
N LEU A 170 -38.04 -5.77 -7.88
CA LEU A 170 -38.12 -4.38 -8.36
C LEU A 170 -38.95 -4.37 -9.65
N ASP A 171 -40.05 -3.63 -9.64
CA ASP A 171 -40.88 -3.45 -10.84
C ASP A 171 -40.15 -2.54 -11.87
N ILE A 172 -39.84 -3.10 -13.03
CA ILE A 172 -39.21 -2.42 -14.16
C ILE A 172 -40.12 -2.37 -15.38
N SER A 173 -41.41 -2.73 -15.24
CA SER A 173 -42.37 -2.81 -16.33
C SER A 173 -42.65 -1.43 -16.99
N SER A 174 -42.46 -0.35 -16.25
CA SER A 174 -42.61 1.02 -16.75
C SER A 174 -41.52 1.50 -17.69
N GLN A 175 -40.35 0.80 -17.74
CA GLN A 175 -39.29 1.10 -18.68
C GLN A 175 -39.72 0.68 -20.11
N PRO A 176 -39.10 1.26 -21.17
CA PRO A 176 -39.25 0.76 -22.53
C PRO A 176 -38.98 -0.74 -22.60
N SER A 177 -39.78 -1.48 -23.36
CA SER A 177 -39.64 -2.92 -23.49
C SER A 177 -38.29 -3.28 -24.12
N GLY A 178 -37.53 -4.14 -23.48
CA GLY A 178 -36.20 -4.57 -23.95
C GLY A 178 -35.77 -5.86 -23.27
N THR A 179 -34.79 -6.52 -23.88
CA THR A 179 -34.21 -7.78 -23.40
C THR A 179 -32.73 -7.66 -23.00
N SER A 180 -32.15 -6.48 -23.13
CA SER A 180 -30.75 -6.19 -22.77
C SER A 180 -30.70 -5.64 -21.34
N ILE A 181 -30.45 -6.52 -20.39
CA ILE A 181 -30.51 -6.23 -18.97
C ILE A 181 -29.12 -5.85 -18.45
N CYS A 182 -29.03 -4.70 -17.79
CA CYS A 182 -27.83 -4.31 -17.05
C CYS A 182 -28.16 -3.67 -15.71
N TYR A 183 -27.21 -3.67 -14.81
CA TYR A 183 -27.31 -2.92 -13.56
C TYR A 183 -26.37 -1.72 -13.56
N LYS A 184 -26.68 -0.77 -12.72
CA LYS A 184 -25.80 0.34 -12.36
C LYS A 184 -25.74 0.50 -10.86
N VAL A 185 -24.54 0.67 -10.31
CA VAL A 185 -24.31 1.00 -8.89
C VAL A 185 -23.58 2.32 -8.83
N THR A 186 -24.04 3.21 -7.95
CA THR A 186 -23.36 4.48 -7.69
C THR A 186 -23.04 4.61 -6.21
N THR A 187 -21.88 5.16 -5.92
CA THR A 187 -21.52 5.58 -4.56
C THR A 187 -21.48 7.09 -4.49
N HIS A 188 -21.76 7.64 -3.33
CA HIS A 188 -21.83 9.07 -3.04
C HIS A 188 -21.14 9.38 -1.73
N ASN A 189 -20.67 10.61 -1.55
CA ASN A 189 -19.98 11.10 -0.35
C ASN A 189 -18.65 10.40 -0.04
N GLN A 190 -18.07 9.71 -1.02
CA GLN A 190 -16.78 8.99 -0.87
C GLN A 190 -15.61 9.98 -0.88
N ALA A 191 -15.71 11.08 -1.59
CA ALA A 191 -14.64 12.07 -1.76
C ALA A 191 -14.20 12.77 -0.45
N SER A 192 -15.04 12.73 0.58
CA SER A 192 -14.69 13.29 1.90
C SER A 192 -13.69 12.44 2.69
N GLY A 193 -13.42 11.19 2.25
CA GLY A 193 -12.63 10.20 3.00
C GLY A 193 -13.26 9.73 4.31
N SER A 194 -14.44 10.27 4.69
CA SER A 194 -15.18 9.85 5.89
C SER A 194 -15.99 8.58 5.67
N LYS A 195 -16.26 8.23 4.42
CA LYS A 195 -16.97 7.02 4.02
C LYS A 195 -16.23 6.40 2.84
N VAL A 196 -15.84 5.15 2.99
CA VAL A 196 -15.19 4.35 1.94
C VAL A 196 -15.96 3.06 1.79
N THR A 197 -16.70 2.93 0.70
CA THR A 197 -17.46 1.72 0.39
C THR A 197 -16.71 0.88 -0.63
N ARG A 198 -16.46 -0.38 -0.31
CA ARG A 198 -15.90 -1.37 -1.21
C ARG A 198 -17.00 -2.27 -1.73
N ILE A 199 -17.07 -2.46 -3.04
CA ILE A 199 -18.00 -3.39 -3.69
C ILE A 199 -17.19 -4.62 -4.08
N HIS A 200 -17.50 -5.77 -3.49
CA HIS A 200 -16.79 -7.03 -3.72
C HIS A 200 -17.44 -7.87 -4.82
N ALA A 201 -18.77 -7.84 -4.88
CA ALA A 201 -19.53 -8.58 -5.87
C ALA A 201 -20.88 -7.91 -6.11
N VAL A 202 -21.40 -8.08 -7.33
CA VAL A 202 -22.76 -7.71 -7.70
C VAL A 202 -23.33 -8.84 -8.55
N SER A 203 -24.55 -9.24 -8.26
CA SER A 203 -25.33 -10.19 -9.06
C SER A 203 -26.73 -9.61 -9.29
N HIS A 204 -27.31 -9.88 -10.43
CA HIS A 204 -28.67 -9.52 -10.76
C HIS A 204 -29.42 -10.68 -11.38
N GLY A 205 -30.73 -10.68 -11.20
CA GLY A 205 -31.65 -11.61 -11.78
C GLY A 205 -32.91 -10.90 -12.29
N TRP A 206 -33.73 -11.57 -13.06
CA TRP A 206 -34.96 -11.00 -13.61
C TRP A 206 -36.00 -12.08 -13.90
N LYS A 207 -37.26 -11.69 -14.02
CA LYS A 207 -38.39 -12.53 -14.43
C LYS A 207 -39.54 -11.72 -15.05
#